data_fb918067618a7a729236fc8193fc74d5
#
_entry.id   fb918067618a7a729236fc8193fc74d5
#
_cell.length_a   1.000
_cell.length_b   1.000
_cell.length_c   1.000
_cell.angle_alpha   90.00
_cell.angle_beta   90.00
_cell.angle_gamma   90.00
#
_symmetry.space_group_name_H-M   'P 1'
#
loop_
_entity.id
_entity.type
_entity.pdbx_description
1 polymer ?
#
loop_
_entity_poly.entity_id
_entity_poly.type
_entity_poly.pdbx_seq_one_letter_code
_entity_poly.pdbx_strand_id
1 'polypeptide(L)'
;MRELINNTTEPNSGAAVAASRLMESLKNNGIKAKLLVRDKQTDRITVVSLSHNWRMVWKFVWERIVIWKANCFKRDNIFAVDIANTGMDITTLPEFQQADIIHLHWINQGMLSLKNIENILASGKPVVWTMHDMWPCTGICHHARECIRYQQECHNCPFIYGNGGKKDLSYRTFHKKQDLYKGRHINFVTCSHWLEGLANKSALLTGHTVTCIPNPINTNLFKPHNKQEARSKCNLPQNTKLVLF
;
A
#
# COMPACT_ATOMS: atom_id res chain seq x y z
N MET A 1 19.36 11.35 -9.36
CA MET A 1 17.92 11.10 -9.13
C MET A 1 17.69 10.79 -7.67
N ARG A 2 16.65 11.37 -7.08
CA ARG A 2 16.22 11.20 -5.67
C ARG A 2 14.81 10.65 -5.66
N GLU A 3 14.58 9.57 -4.92
CA GLU A 3 13.27 8.93 -4.81
C GLU A 3 12.81 8.91 -3.36
N LEU A 4 11.55 9.32 -3.12
CA LEU A 4 10.89 9.25 -1.83
C LEU A 4 9.86 8.13 -1.85
N ILE A 5 10.20 7.03 -1.20
CA ILE A 5 9.31 5.87 -1.01
C ILE A 5 8.45 6.11 0.22
N ASN A 6 7.14 5.89 0.10
CA ASN A 6 6.17 6.14 1.18
C ASN A 6 5.47 4.85 1.57
N ASN A 7 5.54 4.48 2.85
CA ASN A 7 4.86 3.31 3.41
C ASN A 7 4.44 3.58 4.85
N THR A 8 3.32 3.04 5.30
CA THR A 8 2.77 3.35 6.64
C THR A 8 3.69 2.89 7.75
N THR A 9 4.27 1.70 7.65
CA THR A 9 5.11 1.10 8.70
C THR A 9 6.50 0.74 8.19
N GLU A 10 7.45 0.58 9.11
CA GLU A 10 8.77 -0.01 8.88
C GLU A 10 8.86 -1.29 9.72
N PRO A 11 9.50 -2.26 9.38
CA PRO A 11 9.54 -3.52 8.65
C PRO A 11 8.48 -4.57 9.03
N ASN A 12 7.35 -4.20 9.65
CA ASN A 12 6.41 -5.16 10.27
C ASN A 12 5.31 -5.70 9.33
N SER A 13 5.40 -5.45 8.03
CA SER A 13 4.45 -5.97 7.05
C SER A 13 5.15 -6.36 5.75
N GLY A 14 4.52 -7.19 4.93
CA GLY A 14 5.05 -7.57 3.62
C GLY A 14 5.35 -6.36 2.73
N ALA A 15 4.45 -5.37 2.71
CA ALA A 15 4.64 -4.12 1.99
C ALA A 15 5.85 -3.32 2.50
N ALA A 16 6.03 -3.25 3.82
CA ALA A 16 7.16 -2.55 4.44
C ALA A 16 8.50 -3.21 4.13
N VAL A 17 8.55 -4.54 4.17
CA VAL A 17 9.75 -5.30 3.78
C VAL A 17 10.07 -5.08 2.29
N ALA A 18 9.06 -5.09 1.42
CA ALA A 18 9.24 -4.84 -0.01
C ALA A 18 9.74 -3.41 -0.28
N ALA A 19 9.15 -2.39 0.37
CA ALA A 19 9.57 -0.99 0.27
C ALA A 19 11.01 -0.79 0.75
N SER A 20 11.39 -1.41 1.87
CA SER A 20 12.76 -1.35 2.40
C SER A 20 13.77 -2.02 1.46
N ARG A 21 13.44 -3.18 0.90
CA ARG A 21 14.28 -3.88 -0.08
C ARG A 21 14.43 -3.09 -1.37
N LEU A 22 13.33 -2.45 -1.83
CA LEU A 22 13.39 -1.57 -3.00
C LEU A 22 14.32 -0.39 -2.74
N MET A 23 14.18 0.29 -1.60
CA MET A 23 15.08 1.38 -1.21
C MET A 23 16.56 0.94 -1.25
N GLU A 24 16.88 -0.22 -0.69
CA GLU A 24 18.25 -0.75 -0.69
C GLU A 24 18.73 -1.07 -2.12
N SER A 25 17.88 -1.69 -2.93
CA SER A 25 18.18 -2.00 -4.33
C SER A 25 18.47 -0.73 -5.14
N LEU A 26 17.64 0.29 -5.01
CA LEU A 26 17.82 1.59 -5.67
C LEU A 26 19.13 2.26 -5.24
N LYS A 27 19.45 2.24 -3.95
CA LYS A 27 20.72 2.79 -3.43
C LYS A 27 21.94 2.05 -3.98
N ASN A 28 21.87 0.72 -4.05
CA ASN A 28 22.95 -0.09 -4.63
C ASN A 28 23.17 0.19 -6.12
N ASN A 29 22.16 0.73 -6.79
CA ASN A 29 22.22 1.16 -8.20
C ASN A 29 22.42 2.69 -8.36
N GLY A 30 22.92 3.39 -7.33
CA GLY A 30 23.29 4.81 -7.42
C GLY A 30 22.15 5.80 -7.28
N ILE A 31 20.94 5.38 -6.94
CA ILE A 31 19.78 6.24 -6.72
C ILE A 31 19.72 6.66 -5.26
N LYS A 32 19.55 7.96 -5.00
CA LYS A 32 19.37 8.46 -3.63
C LYS A 32 17.92 8.22 -3.18
N ALA A 33 17.67 7.06 -2.57
CA ALA A 33 16.35 6.70 -2.07
C ALA A 33 16.23 6.93 -0.55
N LYS A 34 15.09 7.49 -0.11
CA LYS A 34 14.68 7.58 1.29
C LYS A 34 13.30 6.91 1.46
N LEU A 35 13.08 6.31 2.62
CA LEU A 35 11.79 5.74 3.00
C LEU A 35 11.12 6.65 4.03
N LEU A 36 9.96 7.19 3.69
CA LEU A 36 9.11 7.94 4.61
C LEU A 36 8.05 7.01 5.19
N VAL A 37 8.01 6.92 6.51
CA VAL A 37 7.05 6.08 7.23
C VAL A 37 6.29 6.87 8.29
N ARG A 38 5.10 6.39 8.65
CA ARG A 38 4.39 6.87 9.84
C ARG A 38 5.05 6.31 11.09
N ASP A 39 5.24 5.01 11.13
CA ASP A 39 5.73 4.28 12.31
C ASP A 39 7.17 3.78 12.04
N LYS A 40 8.14 4.59 12.44
CA LYS A 40 9.57 4.26 12.36
C LYS A 40 9.97 3.40 13.55
N GLN A 41 10.75 2.34 13.28
CA GLN A 41 11.20 1.38 14.30
C GLN A 41 12.71 1.18 14.34
N THR A 42 13.44 1.70 13.37
CA THR A 42 14.91 1.59 13.31
C THR A 42 15.58 2.96 13.33
N ASP A 43 16.86 3.01 13.69
CA ASP A 43 17.66 4.25 13.70
C ASP A 43 18.29 4.56 12.34
N ARG A 44 17.84 3.93 11.26
CA ARG A 44 18.37 4.14 9.91
C ARG A 44 18.18 5.61 9.47
N ILE A 45 19.25 6.27 9.07
CA ILE A 45 19.24 7.67 8.57
C ILE A 45 18.41 7.79 7.27
N THR A 46 18.34 6.72 6.48
CA THR A 46 17.59 6.68 5.23
C THR A 46 16.08 6.50 5.43
N VAL A 47 15.64 6.25 6.65
CA VAL A 47 14.24 6.15 7.03
C VAL A 47 13.84 7.41 7.79
N VAL A 48 12.88 8.13 7.26
CA VAL A 48 12.33 9.36 7.82
C VAL A 48 10.96 9.04 8.43
N SER A 49 10.70 9.52 9.63
CA SER A 49 9.40 9.39 10.27
C SER A 49 8.59 10.66 10.13
N LEU A 50 7.31 10.52 9.83
CA LEU A 50 6.35 11.57 10.17
C LEU A 50 6.39 11.76 11.69
N SER A 51 6.41 13.00 12.18
CA SER A 51 6.47 13.27 13.62
C SER A 51 5.39 12.48 14.36
N HIS A 52 5.83 11.55 15.21
CA HIS A 52 4.91 10.71 15.98
C HIS A 52 4.26 11.56 17.07
N ASN A 53 3.06 12.04 16.80
CA ASN A 53 2.26 12.79 17.76
C ASN A 53 0.85 12.18 17.91
N TRP A 54 0.17 12.53 19.01
CA TRP A 54 -1.18 12.09 19.30
C TRP A 54 -2.19 12.34 18.15
N ARG A 55 -1.93 13.35 17.28
CA ARG A 55 -2.77 13.65 16.11
C ARG A 55 -2.78 12.51 15.10
N MET A 56 -1.69 11.76 14.94
CA MET A 56 -1.62 10.61 14.03
C MET A 56 -2.45 9.43 14.55
N VAL A 57 -2.37 9.19 15.86
CA VAL A 57 -3.21 8.18 16.52
C VAL A 57 -4.69 8.52 16.32
N TRP A 58 -5.06 9.79 16.54
CA TRP A 58 -6.44 10.25 16.30
C TRP A 58 -6.89 10.11 14.86
N LYS A 59 -6.04 10.33 13.88
CA LYS A 59 -6.36 10.13 12.46
C LYS A 59 -6.70 8.67 12.16
N PHE A 60 -5.89 7.76 12.65
CA PHE A 60 -6.16 6.32 12.54
C PHE A 60 -7.47 5.94 13.24
N VAL A 61 -7.63 6.34 14.50
CA VAL A 61 -8.83 6.05 15.30
C VAL A 61 -10.09 6.64 14.65
N TRP A 62 -10.01 7.87 14.14
CA TRP A 62 -11.14 8.51 13.47
C TRP A 62 -11.61 7.74 12.24
N GLU A 63 -10.68 7.29 11.41
CA GLU A 63 -11.04 6.45 10.25
C GLU A 63 -11.76 5.17 10.68
N ARG A 64 -11.25 4.50 11.72
CA ARG A 64 -11.88 3.29 12.27
C ARG A 64 -13.27 3.59 12.85
N ILE A 65 -13.46 4.71 13.53
CA ILE A 65 -14.78 5.13 14.05
C ILE A 65 -15.77 5.35 12.91
N VAL A 66 -15.36 6.01 11.82
CA VAL A 66 -16.24 6.25 10.67
C VAL A 66 -16.65 4.92 10.02
N ILE A 67 -15.72 3.99 9.84
CA ILE A 67 -16.00 2.66 9.30
C ILE A 67 -16.91 1.88 10.27
N TRP A 68 -16.61 1.89 11.56
CA TRP A 68 -17.40 1.21 12.58
C TRP A 68 -18.85 1.72 12.64
N LYS A 69 -19.04 3.04 12.57
CA LYS A 69 -20.38 3.63 12.49
C LYS A 69 -21.13 3.20 11.23
N ALA A 70 -20.45 3.23 10.07
CA ALA A 70 -21.04 2.78 8.81
C ALA A 70 -21.33 1.26 8.79
N ASN A 71 -20.62 0.49 9.61
CA ASN A 71 -20.83 -0.93 9.82
C ASN A 71 -21.86 -1.25 10.92
N CYS A 72 -22.75 -0.32 11.24
CA CYS A 72 -23.77 -0.45 12.29
C CYS A 72 -23.17 -0.85 13.63
N PHE A 73 -22.02 -0.25 14.01
CA PHE A 73 -21.29 -0.51 15.25
C PHE A 73 -20.75 -1.94 15.42
N LYS A 74 -20.71 -2.72 14.32
CA LYS A 74 -20.08 -4.04 14.32
C LYS A 74 -18.59 -3.93 14.01
N ARG A 75 -17.80 -4.87 14.55
CA ARG A 75 -16.34 -4.90 14.37
C ARG A 75 -15.88 -5.74 13.18
N ASP A 76 -16.82 -6.46 12.55
CA ASP A 76 -16.53 -7.30 11.40
C ASP A 76 -15.92 -6.46 10.27
N ASN A 77 -14.90 -6.99 9.62
CA ASN A 77 -14.22 -6.36 8.47
C ASN A 77 -13.62 -4.96 8.71
N ILE A 78 -13.53 -4.47 9.96
CA ILE A 78 -13.06 -3.10 10.25
C ILE A 78 -11.64 -2.81 9.74
N PHE A 79 -10.81 -3.86 9.58
CA PHE A 79 -9.46 -3.80 9.03
C PHE A 79 -9.35 -4.37 7.61
N ALA A 80 -10.45 -4.88 7.05
CA ALA A 80 -10.48 -5.35 5.66
C ALA A 80 -10.71 -4.21 4.67
N VAL A 81 -11.02 -3.02 5.18
CA VAL A 81 -11.36 -1.83 4.40
C VAL A 81 -10.68 -0.58 4.95
N ASP A 82 -10.36 0.34 4.03
CA ASP A 82 -9.86 1.69 4.33
C ASP A 82 -10.54 2.71 3.42
N ILE A 83 -10.87 3.88 3.99
CA ILE A 83 -11.55 4.96 3.26
C ILE A 83 -10.65 6.18 3.01
N ALA A 84 -9.46 6.19 3.63
CA ALA A 84 -8.45 7.24 3.52
C ALA A 84 -9.04 8.67 3.68
N ASN A 85 -9.93 8.83 4.67
CA ASN A 85 -10.57 10.11 4.96
C ASN A 85 -9.71 11.03 5.84
N THR A 86 -8.63 10.51 6.40
CA THR A 86 -7.66 11.23 7.22
C THR A 86 -6.24 10.86 6.84
N GLY A 87 -5.29 11.78 7.03
CA GLY A 87 -3.88 11.55 6.73
C GLY A 87 -3.04 12.79 7.01
N MET A 88 -1.74 12.70 6.74
CA MET A 88 -0.78 13.80 6.86
C MET A 88 -0.41 14.33 5.49
N ASP A 89 -0.33 15.65 5.35
CA ASP A 89 0.22 16.25 4.15
C ASP A 89 1.75 16.18 4.20
N ILE A 90 2.32 15.44 3.27
CA ILE A 90 3.78 15.25 3.17
C ILE A 90 4.41 16.24 2.19
N THR A 91 3.62 17.00 1.43
CA THR A 91 4.13 17.86 0.36
C THR A 91 5.00 19.00 0.88
N THR A 92 4.85 19.38 2.14
CA THR A 92 5.65 20.42 2.82
C THR A 92 6.97 19.92 3.40
N LEU A 93 7.19 18.61 3.42
CA LEU A 93 8.40 18.03 3.99
C LEU A 93 9.62 18.28 3.10
N PRO A 94 10.80 18.54 3.68
CA PRO A 94 12.04 18.72 2.91
C PRO A 94 12.35 17.51 2.02
N GLU A 95 12.07 16.30 2.48
CA GLU A 95 12.27 15.06 1.73
C GLU A 95 11.39 15.00 0.48
N PHE A 96 10.13 15.43 0.59
CA PHE A 96 9.22 15.53 -0.54
C PHE A 96 9.69 16.59 -1.55
N GLN A 97 10.04 17.76 -1.06
CA GLN A 97 10.47 18.87 -1.91
C GLN A 97 11.74 18.53 -2.71
N GLN A 98 12.66 17.78 -2.08
CA GLN A 98 13.92 17.36 -2.70
C GLN A 98 13.79 16.14 -3.62
N ALA A 99 12.70 15.40 -3.55
CA ALA A 99 12.49 14.21 -4.35
C ALA A 99 12.18 14.56 -5.81
N ASP A 100 12.76 13.78 -6.72
CA ASP A 100 12.46 13.84 -8.15
C ASP A 100 11.27 12.93 -8.50
N ILE A 101 11.09 11.83 -7.73
CA ILE A 101 10.04 10.83 -7.91
C ILE A 101 9.40 10.53 -6.55
N ILE A 102 8.08 10.41 -6.52
CA ILE A 102 7.30 9.99 -5.36
C ILE A 102 6.80 8.57 -5.59
N HIS A 103 7.20 7.65 -4.73
CA HIS A 103 6.81 6.25 -4.82
C HIS A 103 5.88 5.89 -3.65
N LEU A 104 4.65 5.54 -3.95
CA LEU A 104 3.65 5.12 -2.97
C LEU A 104 3.65 3.59 -2.88
N HIS A 105 3.65 3.07 -1.68
CA HIS A 105 3.43 1.66 -1.36
C HIS A 105 2.10 1.51 -0.61
N TRP A 106 2.15 0.98 0.61
CA TRP A 106 0.96 0.85 1.45
C TRP A 106 0.83 2.08 2.36
N ILE A 107 -0.10 2.99 2.04
CA ILE A 107 -0.19 4.34 2.61
C ILE A 107 -1.46 4.56 3.43
N ASN A 108 -2.14 3.49 3.79
CA ASN A 108 -3.43 3.47 4.47
C ASN A 108 -3.31 3.71 5.99
N GLN A 109 -4.43 3.54 6.70
CA GLN A 109 -4.51 3.65 8.16
C GLN A 109 -4.06 5.01 8.71
N GLY A 110 -4.53 6.10 8.11
CA GLY A 110 -4.26 7.46 8.57
C GLY A 110 -2.90 8.04 8.20
N MET A 111 -2.10 7.36 7.36
CA MET A 111 -0.87 7.94 6.82
C MET A 111 -1.18 9.01 5.79
N LEU A 112 -1.84 8.65 4.68
CA LEU A 112 -2.29 9.59 3.65
C LEU A 112 -3.79 9.49 3.45
N SER A 113 -4.47 10.64 3.38
CA SER A 113 -5.85 10.73 2.92
C SER A 113 -5.92 10.86 1.40
N LEU A 114 -7.11 10.65 0.81
CA LEU A 114 -7.33 10.93 -0.61
C LEU A 114 -6.98 12.38 -0.96
N LYS A 115 -7.24 13.34 -0.05
CA LYS A 115 -6.83 14.75 -0.24
C LYS A 115 -5.32 14.93 -0.23
N ASN A 116 -4.59 14.20 0.60
CA ASN A 116 -3.14 14.25 0.59
C ASN A 116 -2.56 13.64 -0.70
N ILE A 117 -3.15 12.55 -1.19
CA ILE A 117 -2.77 11.97 -2.50
C ILE A 117 -3.06 12.98 -3.63
N GLU A 118 -4.18 13.68 -3.58
CA GLU A 118 -4.49 14.75 -4.53
C GLU A 118 -3.41 15.84 -4.53
N ASN A 119 -2.96 16.29 -3.36
CA ASN A 119 -1.89 17.28 -3.22
C ASN A 119 -0.57 16.76 -3.81
N ILE A 120 -0.23 15.47 -3.57
CA ILE A 120 0.94 14.84 -4.17
C ILE A 120 0.85 14.85 -5.70
N LEU A 121 -0.28 14.44 -6.26
CA LEU A 121 -0.50 14.44 -7.71
C LEU A 121 -0.52 15.85 -8.31
N ALA A 122 -1.00 16.85 -7.56
CA ALA A 122 -1.02 18.24 -7.96
C ALA A 122 0.38 18.89 -7.96
N SER A 123 1.37 18.29 -7.28
CA SER A 123 2.74 18.82 -7.25
C SER A 123 3.48 18.74 -8.60
N GLY A 124 2.95 17.98 -9.56
CA GLY A 124 3.57 17.75 -10.86
C GLY A 124 4.74 16.77 -10.84
N LYS A 125 5.12 16.23 -9.67
CA LYS A 125 6.17 15.20 -9.58
C LYS A 125 5.67 13.87 -10.14
N PRO A 126 6.52 13.09 -10.84
CA PRO A 126 6.19 11.73 -11.26
C PRO A 126 5.80 10.85 -10.05
N VAL A 127 4.69 10.14 -10.18
CA VAL A 127 4.19 9.24 -9.13
C VAL A 127 4.18 7.80 -9.63
N VAL A 128 4.83 6.92 -8.87
CA VAL A 128 4.75 5.47 -9.01
C VAL A 128 3.97 4.93 -7.80
N TRP A 129 3.05 3.98 -8.02
CA TRP A 129 2.29 3.36 -6.95
C TRP A 129 2.41 1.85 -7.01
N THR A 130 3.26 1.28 -6.16
CA THR A 130 3.36 -0.17 -6.02
C THR A 130 2.23 -0.71 -5.16
N MET A 131 1.38 -1.49 -5.78
CA MET A 131 0.22 -2.13 -5.17
C MET A 131 0.64 -3.44 -4.49
N HIS A 132 0.39 -3.54 -3.19
CA HIS A 132 0.57 -4.77 -2.40
C HIS A 132 -0.75 -5.48 -2.13
N ASP A 133 -1.86 -4.81 -2.41
CA ASP A 133 -3.23 -5.28 -2.31
C ASP A 133 -4.12 -4.58 -3.34
N MET A 134 -5.41 -4.84 -3.31
CA MET A 134 -6.36 -4.28 -4.28
C MET A 134 -6.88 -2.89 -3.90
N TRP A 135 -6.47 -2.29 -2.78
CA TRP A 135 -7.05 -1.02 -2.34
C TRP A 135 -6.97 0.11 -3.36
N PRO A 136 -5.86 0.32 -4.10
CA PRO A 136 -5.81 1.36 -5.13
C PRO A 136 -6.82 1.17 -6.27
N CYS A 137 -7.19 -0.09 -6.57
CA CYS A 137 -8.10 -0.44 -7.66
C CYS A 137 -9.53 -0.81 -7.22
N THR A 138 -9.87 -0.66 -5.93
CA THR A 138 -11.22 -0.89 -5.39
C THR A 138 -11.77 0.36 -4.72
N GLY A 139 -13.04 0.35 -4.31
CA GLY A 139 -13.60 1.44 -3.51
C GLY A 139 -12.91 1.56 -2.15
N ILE A 140 -12.97 0.50 -1.33
CA ILE A 140 -12.46 0.53 0.04
C ILE A 140 -11.70 -0.74 0.47
N CYS A 141 -11.89 -1.88 -0.19
CA CYS A 141 -11.36 -3.16 0.29
C CYS A 141 -9.93 -3.43 -0.16
N HIS A 142 -9.15 -4.08 0.72
CA HIS A 142 -7.79 -4.54 0.43
C HIS A 142 -7.77 -5.79 -0.43
N HIS A 143 -8.82 -6.61 -0.36
CA HIS A 143 -8.99 -7.80 -1.19
C HIS A 143 -10.48 -7.97 -1.50
N ALA A 144 -10.85 -7.96 -2.77
CA ALA A 144 -12.25 -8.00 -3.20
C ALA A 144 -12.93 -9.38 -2.98
N ARG A 145 -12.14 -10.44 -2.72
CA ARG A 145 -12.62 -11.83 -2.70
C ARG A 145 -13.37 -12.14 -3.99
N GLU A 146 -14.64 -12.57 -3.90
CA GLU A 146 -15.49 -12.89 -5.06
C GLU A 146 -16.22 -11.66 -5.63
N CYS A 147 -16.08 -10.49 -4.99
CA CYS A 147 -16.76 -9.28 -5.46
C CYS A 147 -16.09 -8.72 -6.71
N ILE A 148 -16.86 -8.57 -7.78
CA ILE A 148 -16.39 -8.03 -9.07
C ILE A 148 -16.85 -6.59 -9.32
N ARG A 149 -17.53 -5.93 -8.38
CA ARG A 149 -18.10 -4.58 -8.60
C ARG A 149 -17.05 -3.52 -8.89
N TYR A 150 -15.82 -3.67 -8.41
CA TYR A 150 -14.72 -2.76 -8.72
C TYR A 150 -14.40 -2.65 -10.22
N GLN A 151 -14.88 -3.61 -11.02
CA GLN A 151 -14.71 -3.58 -12.48
C GLN A 151 -15.62 -2.56 -13.17
N GLN A 152 -16.66 -2.09 -12.48
CA GLN A 152 -17.61 -1.08 -12.98
C GLN A 152 -17.77 0.05 -11.97
N GLU A 153 -18.45 -0.21 -10.86
CA GLU A 153 -18.72 0.75 -9.80
C GLU A 153 -18.91 0.03 -8.46
N CYS A 154 -18.17 0.45 -7.43
CA CYS A 154 -18.35 -0.11 -6.09
C CYS A 154 -19.60 0.45 -5.42
N HIS A 155 -20.46 -0.46 -4.94
CA HIS A 155 -21.66 -0.17 -4.14
C HIS A 155 -22.14 -1.47 -3.48
N ASN A 156 -23.11 -1.43 -2.56
CA ASN A 156 -23.65 -2.60 -1.87
C ASN A 156 -22.50 -3.53 -1.40
N CYS A 157 -21.56 -2.95 -0.64
CA CYS A 157 -20.28 -3.58 -0.33
C CYS A 157 -20.46 -4.76 0.64
N PRO A 158 -19.99 -5.98 0.31
CA PRO A 158 -20.14 -7.15 1.18
C PRO A 158 -19.31 -7.06 2.48
N PHE A 159 -18.39 -6.10 2.57
CA PHE A 159 -17.61 -5.83 3.78
C PHE A 159 -18.30 -4.85 4.75
N ILE A 160 -19.43 -4.28 4.35
CA ILE A 160 -20.26 -3.41 5.19
C ILE A 160 -21.49 -4.20 5.63
N TYR A 161 -21.87 -4.05 6.91
CA TYR A 161 -23.02 -4.74 7.48
C TYR A 161 -24.29 -4.60 6.62
N GLY A 162 -25.02 -5.68 6.44
CA GLY A 162 -26.21 -5.70 5.58
C GLY A 162 -25.91 -5.52 4.09
N ASN A 163 -24.68 -5.84 3.66
CA ASN A 163 -24.18 -5.64 2.30
C ASN A 163 -24.20 -4.15 1.85
N GLY A 164 -24.11 -3.23 2.80
CA GLY A 164 -24.09 -1.80 2.52
C GLY A 164 -25.36 -1.30 1.82
N GLY A 165 -25.21 -0.36 0.90
CA GLY A 165 -26.28 0.24 0.12
C GLY A 165 -25.76 0.88 -1.17
N LYS A 166 -26.68 1.39 -2.02
CA LYS A 166 -26.32 2.02 -3.31
C LYS A 166 -25.34 3.18 -3.18
N LYS A 167 -25.33 3.91 -2.06
CA LYS A 167 -24.46 5.07 -1.79
C LYS A 167 -23.67 4.90 -0.49
N ASP A 168 -23.21 3.67 -0.22
CA ASP A 168 -22.40 3.34 0.95
C ASP A 168 -20.98 3.92 0.90
N LEU A 169 -20.14 3.59 1.89
CA LEU A 169 -18.76 4.08 1.92
C LEU A 169 -17.96 3.63 0.69
N SER A 170 -18.22 2.44 0.16
CA SER A 170 -17.49 1.92 -1.01
C SER A 170 -17.81 2.75 -2.26
N TYR A 171 -19.08 3.10 -2.47
CA TYR A 171 -19.53 3.98 -3.55
C TYR A 171 -18.86 5.35 -3.46
N ARG A 172 -18.98 5.99 -2.28
CA ARG A 172 -18.44 7.35 -2.08
C ARG A 172 -16.92 7.41 -2.26
N THR A 173 -16.21 6.41 -1.76
CA THR A 173 -14.75 6.37 -1.87
C THR A 173 -14.30 6.01 -3.28
N PHE A 174 -15.05 5.13 -3.97
CA PHE A 174 -14.82 4.80 -5.37
C PHE A 174 -14.86 6.05 -6.26
N HIS A 175 -15.94 6.84 -6.16
CA HIS A 175 -16.08 8.08 -6.94
C HIS A 175 -15.02 9.11 -6.60
N LYS A 176 -14.67 9.27 -5.31
CA LYS A 176 -13.54 10.14 -4.92
C LYS A 176 -12.23 9.71 -5.54
N LYS A 177 -11.96 8.40 -5.62
CA LYS A 177 -10.77 7.86 -6.30
C LYS A 177 -10.85 8.07 -7.81
N GLN A 178 -12.02 7.88 -8.39
CA GLN A 178 -12.25 8.12 -9.82
C GLN A 178 -11.96 9.58 -10.19
N ASP A 179 -12.48 10.53 -9.42
CA ASP A 179 -12.19 11.96 -9.61
C ASP A 179 -10.70 12.26 -9.38
N LEU A 180 -10.09 11.65 -8.36
CA LEU A 180 -8.69 11.80 -8.01
C LEU A 180 -7.75 11.32 -9.13
N TYR A 181 -8.06 10.19 -9.78
CA TYR A 181 -7.21 9.61 -10.82
C TYR A 181 -7.46 10.23 -12.21
N LYS A 182 -8.64 10.80 -12.43
CA LYS A 182 -9.05 11.38 -13.70
C LYS A 182 -8.07 12.46 -14.17
N GLY A 183 -7.53 12.27 -15.38
CA GLY A 183 -6.60 13.23 -15.99
C GLY A 183 -5.24 13.34 -15.28
N ARG A 184 -4.93 12.46 -14.35
CA ARG A 184 -3.62 12.39 -13.68
C ARG A 184 -2.77 11.28 -14.26
N HIS A 185 -1.47 11.45 -14.25
CA HIS A 185 -0.52 10.44 -14.69
C HIS A 185 0.05 9.70 -13.47
N ILE A 186 -0.41 8.48 -13.27
CA ILE A 186 0.05 7.59 -12.18
C ILE A 186 0.52 6.28 -12.82
N ASN A 187 1.75 5.86 -12.51
CA ASN A 187 2.27 4.56 -12.94
C ASN A 187 1.99 3.55 -11.83
N PHE A 188 1.02 2.67 -12.06
CA PHE A 188 0.73 1.58 -11.12
C PHE A 188 1.65 0.39 -11.37
N VAL A 189 2.23 -0.12 -10.30
CA VAL A 189 3.07 -1.32 -10.31
C VAL A 189 2.40 -2.37 -9.45
N THR A 190 2.35 -3.61 -9.92
CA THR A 190 1.86 -4.77 -9.16
C THR A 190 3.00 -5.73 -8.87
N CYS A 191 2.97 -6.37 -7.70
CA CYS A 191 4.01 -7.32 -7.30
C CYS A 191 3.82 -8.75 -7.90
N SER A 192 2.74 -8.97 -8.66
CA SER A 192 2.44 -10.26 -9.31
C SER A 192 1.52 -10.09 -10.50
N HIS A 193 1.60 -10.99 -11.47
CA HIS A 193 0.69 -11.04 -12.60
C HIS A 193 -0.77 -11.30 -12.21
N TRP A 194 -1.00 -12.00 -11.09
CA TRP A 194 -2.34 -12.16 -10.55
C TRP A 194 -2.97 -10.80 -10.20
N LEU A 195 -2.24 -9.96 -9.45
CA LEU A 195 -2.73 -8.63 -9.08
C LEU A 195 -2.82 -7.69 -10.29
N GLU A 196 -1.90 -7.79 -11.25
CA GLU A 196 -1.95 -7.07 -12.53
C GLU A 196 -3.24 -7.39 -13.30
N GLY A 197 -3.59 -8.67 -13.40
CA GLY A 197 -4.83 -9.11 -14.05
C GLY A 197 -6.10 -8.60 -13.37
N LEU A 198 -6.09 -8.42 -12.03
CA LEU A 198 -7.19 -7.81 -11.29
C LEU A 198 -7.22 -6.28 -11.47
N ALA A 199 -6.07 -5.63 -11.38
CA ALA A 199 -5.93 -4.19 -11.53
C ALA A 199 -6.39 -3.72 -12.92
N ASN A 200 -6.00 -4.42 -13.98
CA ASN A 200 -6.39 -4.12 -15.37
C ASN A 200 -7.91 -4.25 -15.62
N LYS A 201 -8.63 -4.97 -14.76
CA LYS A 201 -10.11 -5.07 -14.83
C LYS A 201 -10.81 -3.94 -14.08
N SER A 202 -10.09 -3.14 -13.30
CA SER A 202 -10.70 -2.09 -12.48
C SER A 202 -11.10 -0.87 -13.31
N ALA A 203 -12.33 -0.42 -13.14
CA ALA A 203 -12.79 0.82 -13.76
C ALA A 203 -12.05 2.07 -13.25
N LEU A 204 -11.46 2.02 -12.04
CA LEU A 204 -10.64 3.12 -11.50
C LEU A 204 -9.32 3.28 -12.24
N LEU A 205 -8.76 2.20 -12.79
CA LEU A 205 -7.45 2.22 -13.45
C LEU A 205 -7.53 2.26 -14.97
N THR A 206 -8.73 2.41 -15.52
CA THR A 206 -8.93 2.56 -16.97
C THR A 206 -8.14 3.77 -17.48
N GLY A 207 -7.27 3.55 -18.46
CA GLY A 207 -6.41 4.59 -19.05
C GLY A 207 -5.10 4.85 -18.27
N HIS A 208 -4.84 4.13 -17.19
CA HIS A 208 -3.56 4.16 -16.48
C HIS A 208 -2.65 3.00 -16.90
N THR A 209 -1.35 3.21 -16.81
CA THR A 209 -0.36 2.14 -17.01
C THR A 209 -0.30 1.27 -15.76
N VAL A 210 -0.50 -0.03 -15.92
CA VAL A 210 -0.31 -1.05 -14.88
C VAL A 210 0.77 -2.01 -15.36
N THR A 211 1.84 -2.17 -14.57
CA THR A 211 2.98 -3.02 -14.94
C THR A 211 3.31 -3.97 -13.79
N CYS A 212 3.51 -5.25 -14.08
CA CYS A 212 3.98 -6.20 -13.08
C CYS A 212 5.49 -6.10 -12.91
N ILE A 213 5.93 -5.73 -11.71
CA ILE A 213 7.34 -5.76 -11.29
C ILE A 213 7.40 -6.51 -9.95
N PRO A 214 7.93 -7.73 -9.90
CA PRO A 214 8.05 -8.49 -8.66
C PRO A 214 8.85 -7.75 -7.58
N ASN A 215 8.48 -7.97 -6.32
CA ASN A 215 9.20 -7.39 -5.20
C ASN A 215 10.68 -7.79 -5.21
N PRO A 216 11.63 -6.88 -4.96
CA PRO A 216 13.05 -7.19 -4.96
C PRO A 216 13.40 -8.13 -3.81
N ILE A 217 14.36 -9.03 -4.08
CA ILE A 217 14.89 -9.98 -3.13
C ILE A 217 16.42 -9.97 -3.19
N ASN A 218 17.07 -10.12 -2.05
CA ASN A 218 18.53 -10.26 -1.98
C ASN A 218 18.94 -11.68 -2.41
N THR A 219 19.35 -11.83 -3.67
CA THR A 219 19.75 -13.13 -4.24
C THR A 219 21.06 -13.68 -3.68
N ASN A 220 21.88 -12.87 -3.00
CA ASN A 220 23.05 -13.35 -2.29
C ASN A 220 22.66 -14.11 -1.00
N LEU A 221 21.58 -13.69 -0.36
CA LEU A 221 21.05 -14.31 0.85
C LEU A 221 20.04 -15.43 0.52
N PHE A 222 19.07 -15.13 -0.37
CA PHE A 222 18.01 -16.05 -0.76
C PHE A 222 18.39 -16.78 -2.05
N LYS A 223 19.15 -17.86 -1.91
CA LYS A 223 19.59 -18.70 -3.01
C LYS A 223 19.47 -20.18 -2.64
N PRO A 224 19.40 -21.09 -3.61
CA PRO A 224 19.44 -22.53 -3.34
C PRO A 224 20.68 -22.92 -2.55
N HIS A 225 20.51 -23.70 -1.51
CA HIS A 225 21.58 -24.28 -0.70
C HIS A 225 21.51 -25.81 -0.77
N ASN A 226 22.62 -26.48 -0.42
CA ASN A 226 22.59 -27.92 -0.25
C ASN A 226 21.54 -28.28 0.82
N LYS A 227 20.62 -29.19 0.46
CA LYS A 227 19.48 -29.56 1.33
C LYS A 227 19.92 -30.19 2.64
N GLN A 228 20.96 -31.06 2.60
CA GLN A 228 21.45 -31.76 3.78
C GLN A 228 22.13 -30.79 4.75
N GLU A 229 23.00 -29.91 4.21
CA GLU A 229 23.67 -28.88 5.01
C GLU A 229 22.67 -27.90 5.64
N ALA A 230 21.70 -27.43 4.86
CA ALA A 230 20.67 -26.50 5.34
C ALA A 230 19.83 -27.15 6.46
N ARG A 231 19.44 -28.41 6.29
CA ARG A 231 18.70 -29.14 7.32
C ARG A 231 19.52 -29.36 8.58
N SER A 232 20.82 -29.71 8.44
CA SER A 232 21.71 -29.86 9.59
C SER A 232 21.86 -28.53 10.34
N LYS A 233 22.08 -27.42 9.64
CA LYS A 233 22.17 -26.07 10.25
C LYS A 233 20.91 -25.65 11.00
N CYS A 234 19.76 -26.10 10.54
CA CYS A 234 18.47 -25.78 11.17
C CYS A 234 17.99 -26.86 12.17
N ASN A 235 18.81 -27.88 12.47
CA ASN A 235 18.43 -29.03 13.32
C ASN A 235 17.17 -29.74 12.84
N LEU A 236 16.99 -29.89 11.51
CA LEU A 236 15.80 -30.49 10.90
C LEU A 236 16.08 -31.94 10.46
N PRO A 237 15.07 -32.82 10.50
CA PRO A 237 15.19 -34.22 10.05
C PRO A 237 15.60 -34.29 8.57
N GLN A 238 16.55 -35.21 8.24
CA GLN A 238 17.06 -35.33 6.88
C GLN A 238 16.12 -36.00 5.90
N ASN A 239 15.37 -37.01 6.34
CA ASN A 239 14.58 -37.89 5.49
C ASN A 239 13.06 -37.68 5.58
N THR A 240 12.61 -36.60 6.16
CA THR A 240 11.18 -36.30 6.36
C THR A 240 10.70 -35.21 5.39
N LYS A 241 9.44 -35.26 4.94
CA LYS A 241 8.83 -34.13 4.26
C LYS A 241 8.56 -33.03 5.30
N LEU A 242 9.01 -31.81 5.01
CA LEU A 242 8.82 -30.64 5.84
C LEU A 242 7.82 -29.71 5.16
N VAL A 243 6.86 -29.23 5.94
CA VAL A 243 5.91 -28.20 5.53
C VAL A 243 6.14 -27.00 6.45
N LEU A 244 6.39 -25.84 5.84
CA LEU A 244 6.51 -24.56 6.53
C LEU A 244 5.22 -23.78 6.31
N PHE A 245 4.64 -23.24 7.37
CA PHE A 245 3.42 -22.42 7.34
C PHE A 245 3.51 -21.27 8.34
#